data_ae9742cb5ad781df4b34d44f025a8cc1
#
_entry.id   ae9742cb5ad781df4b34d44f025a8cc1
#
_cell.length_a   1.000
_cell.length_b   1.000
_cell.length_c   1.000
_cell.angle_alpha   90.00
_cell.angle_beta   90.00
_cell.angle_gamma   90.00
#
_symmetry.space_group_name_H-M   'P 1'
#
loop_
_entity.id
_entity.type
_entity.pdbx_description
1 polymer ?
#
loop_
_entity_poly.entity_id
_entity_poly.type
_entity_poly.pdbx_seq_one_letter_code
_entity_poly.pdbx_strand_id
1 'polypeptide(L)'
;MKSFVSLKLTVGCAVVILSALLSTQVYAHGGLSMAEDMCKLTIGPYTMHFSGYQPENTQQKQFCEDIPAVGQTIVVLDYIEQDLRTLPAEVRIIKDTGTEENLEANTVFNLPPKVYPNGSIDFAYTFDKPGKFVG
;
A
#
# COMPACT_ATOMS: atom_id res chain seq x y z
N MET A 1 54.04 -25.61 -30.16
CA MET A 1 52.94 -26.06 -29.27
C MET A 1 52.64 -25.14 -28.06
N LYS A 2 53.31 -24.02 -27.89
CA LYS A 2 53.06 -23.06 -26.77
C LYS A 2 52.03 -21.97 -27.06
N SER A 3 51.63 -21.81 -28.33
CA SER A 3 50.75 -20.68 -28.74
C SER A 3 49.23 -20.93 -28.53
N PHE A 4 48.80 -22.17 -28.56
CA PHE A 4 47.36 -22.52 -28.47
C PHE A 4 46.79 -22.45 -27.07
N VAL A 5 47.60 -22.63 -26.02
CA VAL A 5 47.11 -22.57 -24.62
C VAL A 5 46.88 -21.12 -24.20
N SER A 6 47.72 -20.19 -24.66
CA SER A 6 47.60 -18.76 -24.34
C SER A 6 46.35 -18.14 -24.97
N LEU A 7 46.00 -18.52 -26.19
CA LEU A 7 44.83 -17.97 -26.88
C LEU A 7 43.50 -18.42 -26.24
N LYS A 8 43.42 -19.65 -25.76
CA LYS A 8 42.21 -20.16 -25.07
C LYS A 8 41.98 -19.50 -23.72
N LEU A 9 43.05 -19.16 -23.00
CA LEU A 9 42.96 -18.51 -21.70
C LEU A 9 42.51 -17.04 -21.83
N THR A 10 43.00 -16.33 -22.85
CA THR A 10 42.63 -14.93 -23.10
C THR A 10 41.16 -14.81 -23.56
N VAL A 11 40.67 -15.72 -24.39
CA VAL A 11 39.26 -15.73 -24.83
C VAL A 11 38.35 -16.07 -23.66
N GLY A 12 38.72 -17.00 -22.79
CA GLY A 12 37.94 -17.35 -21.59
C GLY A 12 37.79 -16.17 -20.62
N CYS A 13 38.88 -15.44 -20.36
CA CYS A 13 38.82 -14.21 -19.52
C CYS A 13 37.97 -13.10 -20.13
N ALA A 14 38.05 -12.88 -21.45
CA ALA A 14 37.27 -11.87 -22.13
C ALA A 14 35.75 -12.14 -22.06
N VAL A 15 35.35 -13.39 -22.18
CA VAL A 15 33.92 -13.79 -22.07
C VAL A 15 33.38 -13.59 -20.64
N VAL A 16 34.17 -13.89 -19.62
CA VAL A 16 33.79 -13.71 -18.21
C VAL A 16 33.66 -12.21 -17.86
N ILE A 17 34.55 -11.39 -18.38
CA ILE A 17 34.50 -9.91 -18.15
C ILE A 17 33.30 -9.32 -18.89
N LEU A 18 33.00 -9.76 -20.10
CA LEU A 18 31.88 -9.25 -20.88
C LEU A 18 30.52 -9.63 -20.26
N SER A 19 30.38 -10.79 -19.62
CA SER A 19 29.17 -11.19 -18.91
C SER A 19 28.95 -10.40 -17.60
N ALA A 20 30.01 -9.93 -16.95
CA ALA A 20 29.91 -9.10 -15.74
C ALA A 20 29.43 -7.64 -16.04
N LEU A 21 29.62 -7.18 -17.28
CA LEU A 21 29.16 -5.84 -17.71
C LEU A 21 27.69 -5.79 -18.12
N LEU A 22 27.04 -6.93 -18.27
CA LEU A 22 25.62 -7.06 -18.65
C LEU A 22 24.68 -7.23 -17.45
N SER A 23 25.17 -7.11 -16.22
CA SER A 23 24.32 -7.04 -15.03
C SER A 23 23.61 -5.70 -15.00
N THR A 24 22.52 -5.57 -15.75
CA THR A 24 21.56 -4.47 -15.61
C THR A 24 20.94 -4.59 -14.21
N GLN A 25 21.17 -3.61 -13.39
CA GLN A 25 20.45 -3.48 -12.12
C GLN A 25 18.98 -3.24 -12.44
N VAL A 26 18.16 -4.28 -12.27
CA VAL A 26 16.72 -4.14 -12.30
C VAL A 26 16.34 -3.43 -11.00
N TYR A 27 16.16 -2.14 -11.07
CA TYR A 27 15.50 -1.38 -10.01
C TYR A 27 14.02 -1.75 -10.06
N ALA A 28 13.60 -2.68 -9.21
CA ALA A 28 12.19 -2.92 -8.95
C ALA A 28 11.65 -1.79 -8.04
N HIS A 29 11.55 -0.57 -8.58
CA HIS A 29 10.80 0.51 -7.96
C HIS A 29 9.38 0.49 -8.55
N GLY A 30 8.55 -0.40 -8.04
CA GLY A 30 7.11 -0.41 -8.28
C GLY A 30 6.32 0.42 -7.29
N GLY A 31 6.88 1.50 -6.75
CA GLY A 31 6.14 2.48 -5.96
C GLY A 31 5.79 3.70 -6.82
N LEU A 32 4.51 4.05 -6.91
CA LEU A 32 4.09 5.36 -7.40
C LEU A 32 4.78 6.44 -6.55
N SER A 33 5.19 7.55 -7.18
CA SER A 33 5.71 8.67 -6.41
C SER A 33 4.59 9.22 -5.51
N MET A 34 4.95 9.73 -4.32
CA MET A 34 3.99 10.34 -3.39
C MET A 34 3.10 11.42 -4.03
N ALA A 35 3.57 12.07 -5.11
CA ALA A 35 2.81 13.06 -5.86
C ALA A 35 1.75 12.45 -6.80
N GLU A 36 1.92 11.17 -7.18
CA GLU A 36 1.02 10.43 -8.07
C GLU A 36 0.10 9.47 -7.31
N ASP A 37 0.25 9.40 -5.98
CA ASP A 37 -0.58 8.55 -5.14
C ASP A 37 -2.00 9.11 -5.04
N MET A 38 -2.92 8.52 -5.81
CA MET A 38 -4.34 8.87 -5.82
C MET A 38 -5.09 8.34 -4.59
N CYS A 39 -4.50 7.41 -3.85
CA CYS A 39 -5.08 6.81 -2.65
C CYS A 39 -4.59 7.47 -1.35
N LYS A 40 -4.16 8.71 -1.44
CA LYS A 40 -3.61 9.45 -0.32
C LYS A 40 -4.70 9.99 0.58
N LEU A 41 -4.62 9.69 1.88
CA LEU A 41 -5.50 10.17 2.92
C LEU A 41 -4.75 11.17 3.80
N THR A 42 -5.30 12.39 3.98
CA THR A 42 -4.70 13.43 4.83
C THR A 42 -5.46 13.54 6.14
N ILE A 43 -4.75 13.44 7.26
CA ILE A 43 -5.29 13.47 8.62
C ILE A 43 -4.54 14.54 9.41
N GLY A 44 -5.10 15.74 9.50
CA GLY A 44 -4.40 16.89 10.08
C GLY A 44 -3.07 17.16 9.35
N PRO A 45 -1.92 17.16 10.05
CA PRO A 45 -0.61 17.35 9.44
C PRO A 45 -0.01 16.09 8.81
N TYR A 46 -0.68 14.94 8.95
CA TYR A 46 -0.15 13.64 8.56
C TYR A 46 -0.80 13.09 7.30
N THR A 47 -0.12 12.14 6.68
CA THR A 47 -0.57 11.48 5.47
C THR A 47 -0.48 9.95 5.62
N MET A 48 -1.48 9.26 5.14
CA MET A 48 -1.52 7.81 5.01
C MET A 48 -1.82 7.42 3.57
N HIS A 49 -1.35 6.27 3.16
CA HIS A 49 -1.81 5.63 1.94
C HIS A 49 -2.96 4.68 2.28
N PHE A 50 -4.08 4.83 1.57
CA PHE A 50 -5.25 3.96 1.70
C PHE A 50 -5.20 2.86 0.65
N SER A 51 -5.44 1.63 1.06
CA SER A 51 -5.64 0.49 0.16
C SER A 51 -6.89 -0.27 0.55
N GLY A 52 -7.82 -0.40 -0.40
CA GLY A 52 -9.01 -1.22 -0.25
C GLY A 52 -8.96 -2.44 -1.16
N TYR A 53 -9.44 -3.58 -0.66
CA TYR A 53 -9.52 -4.84 -1.41
C TYR A 53 -10.84 -5.55 -1.14
N GLN A 54 -11.44 -6.11 -2.17
CA GLN A 54 -12.60 -7.02 -2.07
C GLN A 54 -12.27 -8.35 -2.75
N PRO A 55 -11.66 -9.31 -2.04
CA PRO A 55 -11.17 -10.56 -2.65
C PRO A 55 -12.24 -11.35 -3.40
N GLU A 56 -13.47 -11.33 -2.91
CA GLU A 56 -14.60 -12.04 -3.51
C GLU A 56 -15.14 -11.38 -4.78
N ASN A 57 -14.99 -10.04 -4.91
CA ASN A 57 -15.58 -9.27 -6.00
C ASN A 57 -14.58 -8.82 -7.05
N THR A 58 -13.40 -8.38 -6.62
CA THR A 58 -12.41 -7.73 -7.50
C THR A 58 -11.08 -8.47 -7.56
N GLN A 59 -11.01 -9.67 -7.00
CA GLN A 59 -9.79 -10.45 -6.86
C GLN A 59 -8.72 -9.65 -6.08
N GLN A 60 -7.58 -9.37 -6.69
CA GLN A 60 -6.49 -8.62 -6.06
C GLN A 60 -6.45 -7.13 -6.47
N LYS A 61 -7.51 -6.63 -7.12
CA LYS A 61 -7.54 -5.23 -7.55
C LYS A 61 -7.74 -4.31 -6.34
N GLN A 62 -6.81 -3.39 -6.19
CA GLN A 62 -6.88 -2.33 -5.19
C GLN A 62 -7.81 -1.21 -5.64
N PHE A 63 -8.51 -0.59 -4.70
CA PHE A 63 -9.28 0.63 -4.90
C PHE A 63 -9.00 1.63 -3.76
N CYS A 64 -9.36 2.89 -3.98
CA CYS A 64 -9.20 3.99 -3.01
C CYS A 64 -10.57 4.37 -2.41
N GLU A 65 -11.21 5.39 -2.97
CA GLU A 65 -12.44 5.98 -2.43
C GLU A 65 -13.70 5.21 -2.83
N ASP A 66 -13.75 4.74 -4.08
CA ASP A 66 -14.93 4.06 -4.61
C ASP A 66 -14.86 2.56 -4.35
N ILE A 67 -15.58 2.10 -3.34
CA ILE A 67 -15.74 0.67 -3.04
C ILE A 67 -16.70 0.08 -4.07
N PRO A 68 -16.25 -0.85 -4.92
CA PRO A 68 -16.98 -1.25 -6.13
C PRO A 68 -18.26 -2.04 -5.87
N ALA A 69 -18.38 -2.71 -4.73
CA ALA A 69 -19.54 -3.55 -4.40
C ALA A 69 -19.76 -3.63 -2.88
N VAL A 70 -20.94 -4.09 -2.49
CA VAL A 70 -21.19 -4.54 -1.12
C VAL A 70 -20.44 -5.84 -0.85
N GLY A 71 -20.14 -6.12 0.42
CA GLY A 71 -19.42 -7.32 0.82
C GLY A 71 -18.21 -7.02 1.69
N GLN A 72 -17.45 -8.06 1.98
CA GLN A 72 -16.26 -7.93 2.80
C GLN A 72 -15.19 -7.11 2.08
N THR A 73 -14.73 -6.09 2.78
CA THR A 73 -13.69 -5.17 2.33
C THR A 73 -12.53 -5.22 3.32
N ILE A 74 -11.33 -5.46 2.83
CA ILE A 74 -10.10 -5.36 3.59
C ILE A 74 -9.54 -3.96 3.34
N VAL A 75 -9.26 -3.23 4.40
CA VAL A 75 -8.66 -1.89 4.37
C VAL A 75 -7.29 -1.95 5.00
N VAL A 76 -6.33 -1.31 4.35
CA VAL A 76 -4.98 -1.10 4.87
C VAL A 76 -4.66 0.39 4.80
N LEU A 77 -4.21 0.95 5.93
CA LEU A 77 -3.78 2.34 6.06
C LEU A 77 -2.28 2.33 6.39
N ASP A 78 -1.47 2.71 5.44
CA ASP A 78 -0.01 2.75 5.62
C ASP A 78 0.46 4.17 5.96
N TYR A 79 1.21 4.31 7.04
CA TYR A 79 1.77 5.58 7.51
C TYR A 79 2.90 6.05 6.61
N ILE A 80 2.77 7.28 6.12
CA ILE A 80 3.83 7.91 5.34
C ILE A 80 4.85 8.56 6.27
N GLU A 81 4.39 9.33 7.26
CA GLU A 81 5.28 9.95 8.23
C GLU A 81 5.65 8.99 9.35
N GLN A 82 6.94 8.97 9.71
CA GLN A 82 7.47 8.10 10.76
C GLN A 82 6.92 8.43 12.16
N ASP A 83 6.60 9.69 12.39
CA ASP A 83 6.12 10.17 13.70
C ASP A 83 4.80 9.53 14.12
N LEU A 84 3.94 9.19 13.15
CA LEU A 84 2.69 8.48 13.40
C LEU A 84 2.88 7.14 14.11
N ARG A 85 4.03 6.48 13.95
CA ARG A 85 4.32 5.18 14.57
C ARG A 85 4.40 5.22 16.09
N THR A 86 4.50 6.39 16.67
CA THR A 86 4.57 6.61 18.12
C THR A 86 3.28 7.19 18.69
N LEU A 87 2.34 7.59 17.83
CA LEU A 87 1.08 8.20 18.22
C LEU A 87 -0.06 7.17 18.23
N PRO A 88 -1.02 7.28 19.15
CA PRO A 88 -2.22 6.47 19.09
C PRO A 88 -3.10 6.92 17.92
N ALA A 89 -3.56 5.99 17.10
CA ALA A 89 -4.51 6.21 16.03
C ALA A 89 -5.80 5.44 16.31
N GLU A 90 -6.93 6.10 16.10
CA GLU A 90 -8.27 5.53 16.09
C GLU A 90 -8.77 5.50 14.65
N VAL A 91 -9.50 4.45 14.28
CA VAL A 91 -10.14 4.36 12.96
C VAL A 91 -11.64 4.16 13.16
N ARG A 92 -12.43 4.98 12.50
CA ARG A 92 -13.90 4.82 12.45
C ARG A 92 -14.38 4.79 11.01
N ILE A 93 -15.42 4.01 10.75
CA ILE A 93 -16.24 4.12 9.54
C ILE A 93 -17.59 4.68 9.99
N ILE A 94 -17.95 5.81 9.43
CA ILE A 94 -19.17 6.55 9.80
C ILE A 94 -20.04 6.64 8.57
N LYS A 95 -21.32 6.31 8.71
CA LYS A 95 -22.30 6.51 7.64
C LYS A 95 -22.51 7.99 7.40
N ASP A 96 -22.27 8.44 6.18
CA ASP A 96 -22.52 9.82 5.79
C ASP A 96 -24.03 10.08 5.65
N THR A 97 -24.57 10.91 6.51
CA THR A 97 -25.97 11.34 6.50
C THR A 97 -26.14 12.76 5.93
N GLY A 98 -25.04 13.35 5.45
CA GLY A 98 -25.01 14.74 4.96
C GLY A 98 -24.95 15.79 6.07
N THR A 99 -24.86 15.39 7.34
CA THR A 99 -24.70 16.29 8.50
C THR A 99 -23.64 15.71 9.44
N GLU A 100 -22.95 16.57 10.15
CA GLU A 100 -21.98 16.17 11.20
C GLU A 100 -22.65 15.83 12.54
N GLU A 101 -23.98 15.86 12.58
CA GLU A 101 -24.73 15.53 13.77
C GLU A 101 -24.74 14.01 14.03
N ASN A 102 -24.63 13.64 15.29
CA ASN A 102 -24.70 12.23 15.74
C ASN A 102 -23.66 11.30 15.09
N LEU A 103 -22.42 11.75 14.95
CA LEU A 103 -21.33 10.92 14.39
C LEU A 103 -21.19 9.58 15.11
N GLU A 104 -21.36 9.58 16.43
CA GLU A 104 -21.26 8.36 17.25
C GLU A 104 -22.37 7.35 16.93
N ALA A 105 -23.61 7.83 16.76
CA ALA A 105 -24.75 6.98 16.39
C ALA A 105 -24.65 6.45 14.94
N ASN A 106 -23.96 7.17 14.07
CA ASN A 106 -23.72 6.79 12.68
C ASN A 106 -22.42 5.98 12.49
N THR A 107 -21.63 5.78 13.55
CA THR A 107 -20.42 4.96 13.49
C THR A 107 -20.80 3.50 13.34
N VAL A 108 -20.39 2.87 12.24
CA VAL A 108 -20.69 1.48 11.92
C VAL A 108 -19.50 0.54 12.21
N PHE A 109 -18.31 1.12 12.36
CA PHE A 109 -17.10 0.40 12.72
C PHE A 109 -16.17 1.31 13.52
N ASN A 110 -15.50 0.74 14.53
CA ASN A 110 -14.52 1.45 15.35
C ASN A 110 -13.37 0.54 15.75
N LEU A 111 -12.14 1.00 15.47
CA LEU A 111 -10.92 0.52 16.12
C LEU A 111 -10.51 1.56 17.16
N PRO A 112 -10.48 1.21 18.45
CA PRO A 112 -10.11 2.15 19.50
C PRO A 112 -8.67 2.63 19.36
N PRO A 113 -8.31 3.77 19.97
CA PRO A 113 -6.96 4.32 19.89
C PRO A 113 -5.88 3.31 20.29
N LYS A 114 -4.92 3.09 19.41
CA LYS A 114 -3.80 2.17 19.59
C LYS A 114 -2.57 2.69 18.85
N VAL A 115 -1.39 2.41 19.37
CA VAL A 115 -0.11 2.69 18.69
C VAL A 115 0.21 1.54 17.74
N TYR A 116 0.60 1.87 16.50
CA TYR A 116 0.98 0.93 15.45
C TYR A 116 2.44 1.15 15.01
N PRO A 117 3.41 0.56 15.72
CA PRO A 117 4.84 0.81 15.47
C PRO A 117 5.33 0.28 14.11
N ASN A 118 4.64 -0.72 13.55
CA ASN A 118 4.91 -1.24 12.20
C ASN A 118 4.56 -0.23 11.09
N GLY A 119 3.74 0.79 11.40
CA GLY A 119 3.34 1.84 10.48
C GLY A 119 2.21 1.44 9.54
N SER A 120 1.41 0.45 9.90
CA SER A 120 0.26 0.02 9.13
C SER A 120 -0.89 -0.38 10.04
N ILE A 121 -2.12 0.00 9.65
CA ILE A 121 -3.36 -0.44 10.29
C ILE A 121 -4.13 -1.24 9.25
N ASP A 122 -4.47 -2.47 9.58
CA ASP A 122 -5.27 -3.33 8.72
C ASP A 122 -6.52 -3.82 9.45
N PHE A 123 -7.63 -3.87 8.74
CA PHE A 123 -8.88 -4.37 9.25
C PHE A 123 -9.81 -4.82 8.12
N ALA A 124 -10.83 -5.60 8.46
CA ALA A 124 -11.89 -6.00 7.55
C ALA A 124 -13.23 -5.47 8.03
N TYR A 125 -14.04 -4.97 7.11
CA TYR A 125 -15.42 -4.56 7.35
C TYR A 125 -16.33 -5.06 6.23
N THR A 126 -17.56 -5.48 6.56
CA THR A 126 -18.53 -5.94 5.57
C THR A 126 -19.59 -4.86 5.35
N PHE A 127 -19.61 -4.31 4.15
CA PHE A 127 -20.65 -3.38 3.73
C PHE A 127 -21.89 -4.17 3.26
N ASP A 128 -22.96 -4.17 4.05
CA ASP A 128 -24.18 -4.92 3.73
C ASP A 128 -25.07 -4.20 2.71
N LYS A 129 -24.91 -2.89 2.58
CA LYS A 129 -25.74 -2.02 1.72
C LYS A 129 -24.89 -0.94 1.07
N PRO A 130 -25.26 -0.54 -0.18
CA PRO A 130 -24.67 0.65 -0.78
C PRO A 130 -24.93 1.89 0.07
N GLY A 131 -23.98 2.83 0.08
CA GLY A 131 -24.11 4.07 0.83
C GLY A 131 -22.86 4.92 0.72
N LYS A 132 -22.93 6.11 1.31
CA LYS A 132 -21.78 6.99 1.50
C LYS A 132 -21.27 6.80 2.92
N PHE A 133 -19.97 6.76 3.05
CA PHE A 133 -19.28 6.62 4.33
C PHE A 133 -18.10 7.59 4.37
N VAL A 134 -17.72 7.99 5.57
CA VAL A 134 -16.50 8.77 5.87
C VAL A 134 -15.69 8.05 6.94
N GLY A 135 -14.39 8.28 6.93
CA GLY A 135 -13.43 7.68 7.85
C GLY A 135 -12.53 8.72 8.48
#